data_f6dc32e8b6610c5ff9a0ec94f6619b4c
#
_entry.id   f6dc32e8b6610c5ff9a0ec94f6619b4c
#
_cell.length_a   1.000
_cell.length_b   1.000
_cell.length_c   1.000
_cell.angle_alpha   90.00
_cell.angle_beta   90.00
_cell.angle_gamma   90.00
#
_symmetry.space_group_name_H-M   'P 1'
#
loop_
_entity.id
_entity.type
_entity.pdbx_description
1 polymer ?
#
loop_
_entity_poly.entity_id
_entity_poly.type
_entity_poly.pdbx_seq_one_letter_code
_entity_poly.pdbx_strand_id
1 'polypeptide(L)'
;MEKYIEQNKERFFNELFEILRIPSISSSQAHTQDMQKCAEKLVSLLLEAGVDKAKVYPTEGHPVVYAEKIIDPKRPTVLVYGHYDVQPVDPLELWHTPPFEPEIRDGAIYARGANDDKGQTFMHLKAFEYLVREGKIRHNIKFLLEGEEEIGSPSLGKWVRDHKKMLACDIILVSDTTMISEKVPSINCGMRGLAYLEVEVTGPDKDLHSGHYGGAVVNPINALCSMIDSLIDENGRITVKGFYDDVVNLSRKDRQLLGKAPFDKKEYMDSIGVKALTGEKGFTPLERTGIRPCLDVNGIWGGFTGEGAKTVIPSKAYAKISMRLVPNQEYSKISKLFAKHFKSIAPKGVTVKVEEHHGGNGFLIPISSDAYAAASKAITEVYGIEPVPSRGGGSIAILAEMQQALKADPLLMGFGLERDTIHSPNESFLLSQFFKGMRSIALFYENFR
;
A
#
# COMPACT_ATOMS: atom_id res chain seq x y z
N MET A 1 -25.37 -9.67 -12.86
CA MET A 1 -23.96 -10.09 -12.77
C MET A 1 -23.77 -11.58 -12.47
N GLU A 2 -24.44 -12.20 -11.48
CA GLU A 2 -24.26 -13.63 -11.15
C GLU A 2 -24.39 -14.57 -12.35
N LYS A 3 -25.52 -14.48 -13.08
CA LYS A 3 -25.72 -15.30 -14.27
C LYS A 3 -24.62 -15.10 -15.32
N TYR A 4 -24.12 -13.87 -15.46
CA TYR A 4 -23.03 -13.57 -16.39
C TYR A 4 -21.71 -14.21 -15.95
N ILE A 5 -21.42 -14.19 -14.64
CA ILE A 5 -20.24 -14.88 -14.08
C ILE A 5 -20.32 -16.38 -14.35
N GLU A 6 -21.43 -17.03 -14.00
CA GLU A 6 -21.59 -18.47 -14.20
C GLU A 6 -21.44 -18.89 -15.68
N GLN A 7 -21.94 -18.10 -16.60
CA GLN A 7 -21.80 -18.36 -18.04
C GLN A 7 -20.40 -18.15 -18.60
N ASN A 8 -19.55 -17.38 -17.91
CA ASN A 8 -18.24 -16.98 -18.40
C ASN A 8 -17.09 -17.41 -17.49
N LYS A 9 -17.35 -18.16 -16.44
CA LYS A 9 -16.42 -18.49 -15.36
C LYS A 9 -15.12 -19.11 -15.87
N GLU A 10 -15.21 -20.10 -16.76
CA GLU A 10 -14.04 -20.77 -17.35
C GLU A 10 -13.20 -19.79 -18.20
N ARG A 11 -13.87 -18.96 -18.99
CA ARG A 11 -13.18 -17.93 -19.77
C ARG A 11 -12.47 -16.93 -18.86
N PHE A 12 -13.10 -16.49 -17.78
CA PHE A 12 -12.50 -15.56 -16.82
C PHE A 12 -11.26 -16.15 -16.16
N PHE A 13 -11.28 -17.42 -15.77
CA PHE A 13 -10.10 -18.08 -15.24
C PHE A 13 -8.99 -18.21 -16.28
N ASN A 14 -9.31 -18.58 -17.50
CA ASN A 14 -8.30 -18.70 -18.55
C ASN A 14 -7.62 -17.34 -18.82
N GLU A 15 -8.39 -16.27 -18.96
CA GLU A 15 -7.86 -14.92 -19.18
C GLU A 15 -7.04 -14.41 -17.97
N LEU A 16 -7.49 -14.63 -16.74
CA LEU A 16 -6.73 -14.28 -15.54
C LEU A 16 -5.44 -15.09 -15.46
N PHE A 17 -5.49 -16.39 -15.74
CA PHE A 17 -4.31 -17.26 -15.68
C PHE A 17 -3.26 -16.89 -16.72
N GLU A 18 -3.67 -16.37 -17.88
CA GLU A 18 -2.74 -15.86 -18.88
C GLU A 18 -1.91 -14.68 -18.34
N ILE A 19 -2.52 -13.75 -17.60
CA ILE A 19 -1.77 -12.63 -17.00
C ILE A 19 -0.99 -13.05 -15.75
N LEU A 20 -1.48 -14.02 -14.97
CA LEU A 20 -0.76 -14.52 -13.80
C LEU A 20 0.51 -15.31 -14.16
N ARG A 21 0.52 -15.97 -15.33
CA ARG A 21 1.71 -16.67 -15.85
C ARG A 21 2.83 -15.73 -16.28
N ILE A 22 2.58 -14.44 -16.43
CA ILE A 22 3.62 -13.48 -16.81
C ILE A 22 4.31 -12.99 -15.53
N PRO A 23 5.61 -13.30 -15.33
CA PRO A 23 6.35 -12.92 -14.12
C PRO A 23 6.78 -11.46 -14.18
N SER A 24 5.84 -10.55 -14.09
CA SER A 24 6.07 -9.09 -14.15
C SER A 24 6.65 -8.55 -12.83
N ILE A 25 7.86 -8.99 -12.48
CA ILE A 25 8.59 -8.58 -11.27
C ILE A 25 9.31 -7.25 -11.55
N SER A 26 8.77 -6.14 -11.09
CA SER A 26 9.27 -4.79 -11.36
C SER A 26 10.68 -4.52 -10.83
N SER A 27 11.03 -5.11 -9.70
CA SER A 27 12.35 -4.95 -9.07
C SER A 27 13.49 -5.68 -9.77
N SER A 28 13.20 -6.50 -10.80
CA SER A 28 14.18 -7.35 -11.47
C SER A 28 14.39 -6.98 -12.94
N GLN A 29 15.61 -6.61 -13.31
CA GLN A 29 15.96 -6.33 -14.70
C GLN A 29 15.77 -7.53 -15.65
N ALA A 30 15.85 -8.76 -15.13
CA ALA A 30 15.61 -9.98 -15.91
C ALA A 30 14.17 -10.06 -16.44
N HIS A 31 13.22 -9.39 -15.78
CA HIS A 31 11.79 -9.40 -16.10
C HIS A 31 11.31 -8.16 -16.87
N THR A 32 12.22 -7.31 -17.37
CA THR A 32 11.82 -6.09 -18.12
C THR A 32 10.95 -6.42 -19.34
N GLN A 33 11.20 -7.53 -20.05
CA GLN A 33 10.37 -7.96 -21.17
C GLN A 33 9.01 -8.49 -20.72
N ASP A 34 8.94 -9.12 -19.56
CA ASP A 34 7.69 -9.61 -18.99
C ASP A 34 6.79 -8.44 -18.55
N MET A 35 7.37 -7.34 -18.07
CA MET A 35 6.64 -6.11 -17.80
C MET A 35 5.92 -5.58 -19.04
N GLN A 36 6.65 -5.47 -20.15
CA GLN A 36 6.08 -5.03 -21.43
C GLN A 36 5.00 -6.00 -21.93
N LYS A 37 5.27 -7.32 -21.88
CA LYS A 37 4.33 -8.38 -22.29
C LYS A 37 3.04 -8.33 -21.45
N CYS A 38 3.15 -8.10 -20.14
CA CYS A 38 1.98 -7.99 -19.27
C CYS A 38 1.13 -6.76 -19.61
N ALA A 39 1.75 -5.61 -19.83
CA ALA A 39 1.09 -4.39 -20.26
C ALA A 39 0.34 -4.57 -21.60
N GLU A 40 0.97 -5.19 -22.58
CA GLU A 40 0.35 -5.48 -23.88
C GLU A 40 -0.84 -6.45 -23.78
N LYS A 41 -0.71 -7.48 -22.92
CA LYS A 41 -1.81 -8.41 -22.65
C LYS A 41 -3.01 -7.71 -22.02
N LEU A 42 -2.78 -6.80 -21.07
CA LEU A 42 -3.84 -6.00 -20.46
C LEU A 42 -4.52 -5.07 -21.47
N VAL A 43 -3.78 -4.47 -22.41
CA VAL A 43 -4.35 -3.69 -23.51
C VAL A 43 -5.30 -4.56 -24.35
N SER A 44 -4.89 -5.79 -24.73
CA SER A 44 -5.73 -6.72 -25.48
C SER A 44 -7.05 -7.02 -24.73
N LEU A 45 -6.93 -7.40 -23.45
CA LEU A 45 -8.10 -7.73 -22.63
C LEU A 45 -9.05 -6.54 -22.43
N LEU A 46 -8.54 -5.33 -22.31
CA LEU A 46 -9.34 -4.10 -22.19
C LEU A 46 -10.09 -3.80 -23.50
N LEU A 47 -9.45 -3.96 -24.66
CA LEU A 47 -10.09 -3.81 -25.97
C LEU A 47 -11.19 -4.86 -26.18
N GLU A 48 -10.94 -6.12 -25.81
CA GLU A 48 -11.92 -7.21 -25.87
C GLU A 48 -13.11 -6.97 -24.93
N ALA A 49 -12.87 -6.34 -23.78
CA ALA A 49 -13.91 -5.94 -22.83
C ALA A 49 -14.77 -4.77 -23.33
N GLY A 50 -14.32 -4.02 -24.34
CA GLY A 50 -15.09 -3.01 -25.05
C GLY A 50 -14.78 -1.57 -24.71
N VAL A 51 -13.53 -1.25 -24.27
CA VAL A 51 -13.05 0.13 -24.22
C VAL A 51 -12.93 0.70 -25.64
N ASP A 52 -13.02 2.03 -25.78
CA ASP A 52 -12.89 2.71 -27.07
C ASP A 52 -11.42 2.83 -27.49
N LYS A 53 -10.54 2.93 -26.51
CA LYS A 53 -9.08 3.03 -26.69
C LYS A 53 -8.35 2.33 -25.56
N ALA A 54 -7.26 1.64 -25.88
CA ALA A 54 -6.28 1.16 -24.91
C ALA A 54 -4.89 1.24 -25.52
N LYS A 55 -3.90 1.64 -24.72
CA LYS A 55 -2.52 1.80 -25.17
C LYS A 55 -1.53 1.70 -24.02
N VAL A 56 -0.37 1.13 -24.32
CA VAL A 56 0.82 1.18 -23.45
C VAL A 56 1.53 2.52 -23.67
N TYR A 57 1.82 3.22 -22.58
CA TYR A 57 2.57 4.47 -22.58
C TYR A 57 3.91 4.27 -21.87
N PRO A 58 5.01 4.75 -22.46
CA PRO A 58 6.30 4.70 -21.80
C PRO A 58 6.34 5.67 -20.61
N THR A 59 7.12 5.30 -19.59
CA THR A 59 7.51 6.17 -18.48
C THR A 59 9.04 6.25 -18.43
N GLU A 60 9.61 6.84 -17.40
CA GLU A 60 11.05 6.80 -17.13
C GLU A 60 11.50 5.41 -16.63
N GLY A 61 10.56 4.57 -16.18
CA GLY A 61 10.76 3.20 -15.75
C GLY A 61 9.87 2.21 -16.51
N HIS A 62 9.05 1.43 -15.79
CA HIS A 62 8.13 0.49 -16.42
C HIS A 62 6.92 1.20 -17.02
N PRO A 63 6.38 0.70 -18.16
CA PRO A 63 5.29 1.37 -18.86
C PRO A 63 3.98 1.35 -18.05
N VAL A 64 3.08 2.28 -18.39
CA VAL A 64 1.70 2.28 -17.89
C VAL A 64 0.72 1.90 -18.99
N VAL A 65 -0.38 1.26 -18.62
CA VAL A 65 -1.51 1.00 -19.51
C VAL A 65 -2.58 2.05 -19.23
N TYR A 66 -3.01 2.74 -20.27
CA TYR A 66 -4.17 3.61 -20.22
C TYR A 66 -5.24 3.14 -21.17
N ALA A 67 -6.49 3.11 -20.68
CA ALA A 67 -7.66 2.82 -21.52
C ALA A 67 -8.83 3.71 -21.13
N GLU A 68 -9.76 3.90 -22.09
CA GLU A 68 -10.96 4.72 -21.84
C GLU A 68 -12.19 4.22 -22.61
N LYS A 69 -13.35 4.40 -21.97
CA LYS A 69 -14.68 4.35 -22.55
C LYS A 69 -15.42 5.62 -22.20
N ILE A 70 -15.62 6.51 -23.18
CA ILE A 70 -16.29 7.79 -22.98
C ILE A 70 -17.66 7.71 -23.63
N ILE A 71 -18.73 7.67 -22.82
CA ILE A 71 -20.11 7.59 -23.30
C ILE A 71 -20.76 8.95 -23.48
N ASP A 72 -20.44 9.91 -22.61
CA ASP A 72 -20.93 11.29 -22.66
C ASP A 72 -20.00 12.17 -21.80
N PRO A 73 -19.39 13.23 -22.34
CA PRO A 73 -18.52 14.13 -21.58
C PRO A 73 -19.16 14.80 -20.35
N LYS A 74 -20.49 14.82 -20.26
CA LYS A 74 -21.25 15.36 -19.13
C LYS A 74 -21.47 14.37 -18.00
N ARG A 75 -21.18 13.09 -18.24
CA ARG A 75 -21.33 12.03 -17.21
C ARG A 75 -20.13 11.98 -16.29
N PRO A 76 -20.31 11.60 -15.03
CA PRO A 76 -19.19 11.35 -14.14
C PRO A 76 -18.18 10.37 -14.74
N THR A 77 -16.92 10.64 -14.49
CA THR A 77 -15.79 9.82 -14.96
C THR A 77 -15.14 9.11 -13.78
N VAL A 78 -15.08 7.79 -13.85
CA VAL A 78 -14.37 6.95 -12.89
C VAL A 78 -13.03 6.54 -13.48
N LEU A 79 -11.94 6.84 -12.80
CA LEU A 79 -10.60 6.36 -13.11
C LEU A 79 -10.32 5.12 -12.26
N VAL A 80 -10.28 3.95 -12.86
CA VAL A 80 -9.82 2.72 -12.21
C VAL A 80 -8.31 2.75 -12.17
N TYR A 81 -7.75 2.64 -10.97
CA TYR A 81 -6.32 2.48 -10.76
C TYR A 81 -6.04 1.08 -10.22
N GLY A 82 -4.95 0.48 -10.67
CA GLY A 82 -4.38 -0.77 -10.21
C GLY A 82 -2.98 -0.96 -10.75
N HIS A 83 -2.32 -2.06 -10.38
CA HIS A 83 -0.99 -2.36 -10.87
C HIS A 83 -0.89 -3.80 -11.43
N TYR A 84 0.10 -4.01 -12.28
CA TYR A 84 0.33 -5.30 -12.92
C TYR A 84 1.70 -5.89 -12.60
N ASP A 85 2.56 -5.12 -11.93
CA ASP A 85 3.79 -5.67 -11.37
C ASP A 85 3.51 -6.48 -10.11
N VAL A 86 4.47 -7.28 -9.72
CA VAL A 86 4.36 -8.19 -8.57
C VAL A 86 5.68 -8.26 -7.82
N GLN A 87 5.62 -8.59 -6.54
CA GLN A 87 6.79 -8.86 -5.69
C GLN A 87 7.58 -10.07 -6.17
N PRO A 88 8.90 -10.12 -5.88
CA PRO A 88 9.70 -11.33 -5.99
C PRO A 88 9.08 -12.54 -5.28
N VAL A 89 9.43 -13.72 -5.73
CA VAL A 89 8.80 -14.96 -5.27
C VAL A 89 9.61 -15.71 -4.21
N ASP A 90 10.77 -15.19 -3.85
CA ASP A 90 11.65 -15.81 -2.85
C ASP A 90 11.02 -15.84 -1.44
N PRO A 91 11.26 -16.90 -0.66
CA PRO A 91 11.99 -18.10 -1.02
C PRO A 91 11.13 -19.14 -1.78
N LEU A 92 11.62 -19.61 -2.94
CA LEU A 92 10.88 -20.53 -3.84
C LEU A 92 10.54 -21.87 -3.20
N GLU A 93 11.37 -22.36 -2.28
CA GLU A 93 11.20 -23.63 -1.59
C GLU A 93 9.99 -23.67 -0.67
N LEU A 94 9.39 -22.55 -0.35
CA LEU A 94 8.18 -22.46 0.47
C LEU A 94 6.88 -22.45 -0.36
N TRP A 95 6.97 -22.39 -1.68
CA TRP A 95 5.80 -22.49 -2.54
C TRP A 95 5.37 -23.95 -2.73
N HIS A 96 4.08 -24.24 -2.55
CA HIS A 96 3.52 -25.56 -2.80
C HIS A 96 3.38 -25.87 -4.28
N THR A 97 3.17 -24.85 -5.10
CA THR A 97 3.10 -24.91 -6.56
C THR A 97 3.94 -23.77 -7.14
N PRO A 98 4.48 -23.88 -8.37
CA PRO A 98 5.27 -22.81 -8.95
C PRO A 98 4.49 -21.48 -8.95
N PRO A 99 5.08 -20.34 -8.51
CA PRO A 99 4.38 -19.09 -8.25
C PRO A 99 3.70 -18.47 -9.47
N PHE A 100 4.15 -18.79 -10.68
CA PHE A 100 3.56 -18.32 -11.95
C PHE A 100 2.83 -19.41 -12.73
N GLU A 101 2.48 -20.52 -12.07
CA GLU A 101 1.57 -21.53 -12.59
C GLU A 101 0.29 -21.53 -11.76
N PRO A 102 -0.68 -20.64 -12.10
CA PRO A 102 -1.89 -20.46 -11.31
C PRO A 102 -2.71 -21.73 -11.24
N GLU A 103 -3.16 -22.05 -10.04
CA GLU A 103 -4.01 -23.20 -9.80
C GLU A 103 -5.19 -22.83 -8.89
N ILE A 104 -6.32 -23.53 -9.05
CA ILE A 104 -7.46 -23.45 -8.12
C ILE A 104 -7.37 -24.62 -7.15
N ARG A 105 -7.21 -24.32 -5.88
CA ARG A 105 -7.17 -25.31 -4.78
C ARG A 105 -7.93 -24.79 -3.57
N ASP A 106 -8.68 -25.62 -2.90
CA ASP A 106 -9.41 -25.28 -1.67
C ASP A 106 -10.29 -24.03 -1.76
N GLY A 107 -10.87 -23.78 -2.93
CA GLY A 107 -11.74 -22.64 -3.17
C GLY A 107 -11.00 -21.30 -3.33
N ALA A 108 -9.69 -21.32 -3.60
CA ALA A 108 -8.86 -20.14 -3.85
C ALA A 108 -7.99 -20.32 -5.10
N ILE A 109 -7.62 -19.21 -5.74
CA ILE A 109 -6.61 -19.13 -6.78
C ILE A 109 -5.26 -18.94 -6.08
N TYR A 110 -4.27 -19.78 -6.38
CA TYR A 110 -2.90 -19.67 -5.88
C TYR A 110 -1.96 -19.27 -7.01
N ALA A 111 -1.36 -18.12 -6.89
CA ALA A 111 -0.25 -17.63 -7.74
C ALA A 111 0.28 -16.31 -7.18
N ARG A 112 1.49 -15.91 -7.52
CA ARG A 112 1.98 -14.55 -7.29
C ARG A 112 1.16 -13.56 -8.14
N GLY A 113 0.62 -12.49 -7.50
CA GLY A 113 -0.27 -11.52 -8.14
C GLY A 113 -1.74 -11.95 -8.17
N ALA A 114 -2.09 -13.10 -7.59
CA ALA A 114 -3.49 -13.56 -7.55
C ALA A 114 -4.41 -12.59 -6.82
N ASN A 115 -3.91 -11.95 -5.76
CA ASN A 115 -4.60 -10.93 -4.98
C ASN A 115 -4.00 -9.56 -5.24
N ASP A 116 -2.69 -9.43 -5.23
CA ASP A 116 -1.91 -8.20 -5.24
C ASP A 116 -1.16 -8.03 -6.57
N ASP A 117 -1.68 -7.27 -7.52
CA ASP A 117 -3.03 -6.69 -7.67
C ASP A 117 -3.71 -7.19 -8.96
N LYS A 118 -3.05 -8.12 -9.73
CA LYS A 118 -3.59 -8.61 -11.02
C LYS A 118 -5.00 -9.16 -10.89
N GLY A 119 -5.27 -9.94 -9.82
CA GLY A 119 -6.60 -10.51 -9.60
C GLY A 119 -7.63 -9.46 -9.26
N GLN A 120 -7.31 -8.48 -8.41
CA GLN A 120 -8.25 -7.40 -8.06
C GLN A 120 -8.45 -6.43 -9.23
N THR A 121 -7.40 -6.07 -9.95
CA THR A 121 -7.49 -5.31 -11.21
C THR A 121 -8.36 -6.04 -12.24
N PHE A 122 -8.24 -7.36 -12.36
CA PHE A 122 -9.05 -8.16 -13.29
C PHE A 122 -10.54 -8.14 -12.92
N MET A 123 -10.91 -8.04 -11.65
CA MET A 123 -12.31 -7.87 -11.25
C MET A 123 -12.93 -6.59 -11.84
N HIS A 124 -12.21 -5.48 -11.86
CA HIS A 124 -12.65 -4.23 -12.48
C HIS A 124 -12.88 -4.40 -13.98
N LEU A 125 -11.95 -5.08 -14.65
CA LEU A 125 -12.06 -5.34 -16.08
C LEU A 125 -13.30 -6.18 -16.41
N LYS A 126 -13.61 -7.20 -15.60
CA LYS A 126 -14.80 -8.06 -15.83
C LYS A 126 -16.10 -7.41 -15.41
N ALA A 127 -16.11 -6.58 -14.38
CA ALA A 127 -17.26 -5.76 -14.05
C ALA A 127 -17.57 -4.74 -15.16
N PHE A 128 -16.52 -4.10 -15.71
CA PHE A 128 -16.66 -3.21 -16.87
C PHE A 128 -17.19 -3.96 -18.10
N GLU A 129 -16.60 -5.10 -18.45
CA GLU A 129 -17.05 -5.94 -19.58
C GLU A 129 -18.55 -6.27 -19.47
N TYR A 130 -19.00 -6.67 -18.28
CA TYR A 130 -20.41 -6.94 -18.01
C TYR A 130 -21.29 -5.71 -18.28
N LEU A 131 -20.90 -4.55 -17.77
CA LEU A 131 -21.68 -3.32 -17.94
C LEU A 131 -21.79 -2.91 -19.42
N VAL A 132 -20.72 -3.08 -20.20
CA VAL A 132 -20.70 -2.79 -21.63
C VAL A 132 -21.61 -3.77 -22.39
N ARG A 133 -21.45 -5.08 -22.17
CA ARG A 133 -22.20 -6.12 -22.90
C ARG A 133 -23.69 -6.12 -22.60
N GLU A 134 -24.06 -5.76 -21.37
CA GLU A 134 -25.47 -5.65 -20.97
C GLU A 134 -26.07 -4.26 -21.23
N GLY A 135 -25.33 -3.35 -21.84
CA GLY A 135 -25.79 -1.97 -22.10
C GLY A 135 -26.11 -1.17 -20.84
N LYS A 136 -25.45 -1.51 -19.72
CA LYS A 136 -25.66 -0.90 -18.39
C LYS A 136 -24.68 0.19 -18.02
N ILE A 137 -23.70 0.45 -18.88
CA ILE A 137 -22.70 1.46 -18.62
C ILE A 137 -23.34 2.86 -18.59
N ARG A 138 -23.10 3.61 -17.51
CA ARG A 138 -23.68 4.95 -17.29
C ARG A 138 -22.64 6.03 -17.02
N HIS A 139 -21.37 5.65 -16.85
CA HIS A 139 -20.25 6.51 -16.52
C HIS A 139 -19.21 6.47 -17.62
N ASN A 140 -18.43 7.53 -17.73
CA ASN A 140 -17.16 7.43 -18.43
C ASN A 140 -16.21 6.63 -17.53
N ILE A 141 -15.51 5.67 -18.10
CA ILE A 141 -14.59 4.80 -17.36
C ILE A 141 -13.23 4.88 -18.02
N LYS A 142 -12.22 5.15 -17.20
CA LYS A 142 -10.81 5.13 -17.57
C LYS A 142 -10.08 4.10 -16.73
N PHE A 143 -9.05 3.52 -17.29
CA PHE A 143 -8.12 2.64 -16.59
C PHE A 143 -6.72 3.23 -16.65
N LEU A 144 -6.04 3.22 -15.52
CA LEU A 144 -4.62 3.51 -15.38
C LEU A 144 -4.00 2.37 -14.59
N LEU A 145 -3.24 1.50 -15.29
CA LEU A 145 -2.59 0.35 -14.68
C LEU A 145 -1.09 0.55 -14.77
N GLU A 146 -0.41 0.57 -13.62
CA GLU A 146 1.02 0.80 -13.55
C GLU A 146 1.84 -0.49 -13.41
N GLY A 147 3.15 -0.37 -13.61
CA GLY A 147 4.10 -1.47 -13.48
C GLY A 147 5.21 -1.20 -12.47
N GLU A 148 5.02 -0.31 -11.49
CA GLU A 148 6.04 0.09 -10.52
C GLU A 148 5.51 0.24 -9.09
N GLU A 149 4.28 -0.20 -8.79
CA GLU A 149 3.70 -0.04 -7.45
C GLU A 149 4.58 -0.70 -6.39
N GLU A 150 5.01 -1.91 -6.66
CA GLU A 150 5.80 -2.75 -5.76
C GLU A 150 7.24 -2.24 -5.49
N ILE A 151 7.66 -1.23 -6.24
CA ILE A 151 8.91 -0.49 -6.02
C ILE A 151 8.67 0.99 -5.67
N GLY A 152 7.42 1.37 -5.34
CA GLY A 152 7.02 2.69 -4.85
C GLY A 152 6.70 3.71 -5.93
N SER A 153 6.33 3.29 -7.14
CA SER A 153 5.83 4.13 -8.25
C SER A 153 6.76 5.31 -8.64
N PRO A 154 8.07 5.10 -8.79
CA PRO A 154 9.02 6.22 -8.95
C PRO A 154 8.74 7.08 -10.17
N SER A 155 8.18 6.52 -11.25
CA SER A 155 7.93 7.23 -12.50
C SER A 155 6.49 7.75 -12.63
N LEU A 156 5.52 7.14 -11.94
CA LEU A 156 4.11 7.40 -12.17
C LEU A 156 3.68 8.80 -11.73
N GLY A 157 4.17 9.31 -10.62
CA GLY A 157 3.78 10.63 -10.11
C GLY A 157 4.03 11.75 -11.14
N LYS A 158 5.20 11.73 -11.79
CA LYS A 158 5.52 12.67 -12.88
C LYS A 158 4.62 12.43 -14.08
N TRP A 159 4.43 11.19 -14.49
CA TRP A 159 3.59 10.85 -15.65
C TRP A 159 2.13 11.32 -15.45
N VAL A 160 1.56 11.14 -14.26
CA VAL A 160 0.22 11.65 -13.90
C VAL A 160 0.14 13.17 -14.00
N ARG A 161 1.14 13.88 -13.49
CA ARG A 161 1.18 15.35 -13.58
C ARG A 161 1.25 15.85 -15.01
N ASP A 162 1.98 15.17 -15.88
CA ASP A 162 2.13 15.53 -17.31
C ASP A 162 0.85 15.19 -18.11
N HIS A 163 0.05 14.22 -17.67
CA HIS A 163 -1.14 13.72 -18.37
C HIS A 163 -2.47 14.08 -17.66
N LYS A 164 -2.52 15.10 -16.78
CA LYS A 164 -3.70 15.47 -15.98
C LYS A 164 -4.98 15.61 -16.80
N LYS A 165 -4.92 16.18 -18.00
CA LYS A 165 -6.11 16.37 -18.85
C LYS A 165 -6.67 15.04 -19.33
N MET A 166 -5.80 14.10 -19.69
CA MET A 166 -6.18 12.75 -20.12
C MET A 166 -6.79 11.96 -18.97
N LEU A 167 -6.23 12.10 -17.77
CA LEU A 167 -6.64 11.38 -16.55
C LEU A 167 -7.78 12.06 -15.78
N ALA A 168 -8.25 13.25 -16.19
CA ALA A 168 -9.31 13.98 -15.50
C ALA A 168 -10.49 13.05 -15.17
N CYS A 169 -10.90 13.01 -13.92
CA CYS A 169 -11.92 12.13 -13.37
C CYS A 169 -12.59 12.77 -12.15
N ASP A 170 -13.73 12.22 -11.75
CA ASP A 170 -14.47 12.65 -10.55
C ASP A 170 -14.11 11.80 -9.33
N ILE A 171 -13.69 10.54 -9.56
CA ILE A 171 -13.29 9.59 -8.52
C ILE A 171 -12.19 8.66 -9.05
N ILE A 172 -11.28 8.23 -8.18
CA ILE A 172 -10.29 7.19 -8.47
C ILE A 172 -10.74 5.92 -7.73
N LEU A 173 -11.07 4.87 -8.46
CA LEU A 173 -11.54 3.60 -7.89
C LEU A 173 -10.40 2.59 -7.84
N VAL A 174 -10.15 2.02 -6.65
CA VAL A 174 -9.01 1.15 -6.36
C VAL A 174 -9.47 -0.09 -5.61
N SER A 175 -8.92 -1.26 -5.91
CA SER A 175 -9.16 -2.48 -5.14
C SER A 175 -7.91 -3.06 -4.47
N ASP A 176 -6.78 -2.44 -4.63
CA ASP A 176 -5.49 -2.83 -4.08
C ASP A 176 -5.43 -2.66 -2.55
N THR A 177 -6.33 -3.37 -1.84
CA THR A 177 -6.39 -3.41 -0.37
C THR A 177 -7.11 -4.67 0.11
N THR A 178 -7.16 -4.84 1.44
CA THR A 178 -7.86 -5.96 2.09
C THR A 178 -9.13 -5.52 2.80
N MET A 179 -10.08 -6.43 2.93
CA MET A 179 -11.21 -6.37 3.87
C MET A 179 -10.80 -6.89 5.25
N ILE A 180 -11.55 -6.50 6.28
CA ILE A 180 -11.36 -7.05 7.63
C ILE A 180 -11.61 -8.57 7.62
N SER A 181 -12.73 -9.02 7.08
CA SER A 181 -13.02 -10.44 6.85
C SER A 181 -14.24 -10.62 5.94
N GLU A 182 -14.51 -11.84 5.50
CA GLU A 182 -15.73 -12.17 4.74
C GLU A 182 -17.02 -11.88 5.55
N LYS A 183 -16.97 -12.00 6.87
CA LYS A 183 -18.10 -11.75 7.78
C LYS A 183 -18.22 -10.30 8.20
N VAL A 184 -17.18 -9.52 8.02
CA VAL A 184 -17.12 -8.10 8.37
C VAL A 184 -16.53 -7.35 7.17
N PRO A 185 -17.34 -7.11 6.14
CA PRO A 185 -16.88 -6.32 5.00
C PRO A 185 -16.48 -4.91 5.44
N SER A 186 -15.48 -4.34 4.80
CA SER A 186 -15.01 -3.00 5.13
C SER A 186 -14.68 -2.19 3.88
N ILE A 187 -14.75 -0.87 4.00
CA ILE A 187 -14.25 0.08 3.00
C ILE A 187 -13.11 0.85 3.65
N ASN A 188 -11.97 0.85 3.02
CA ASN A 188 -10.82 1.60 3.52
C ASN A 188 -10.99 3.10 3.20
N CYS A 189 -11.10 3.90 4.26
CA CYS A 189 -11.38 5.33 4.19
C CYS A 189 -10.13 6.20 4.33
N GLY A 190 -8.96 5.64 4.20
CA GLY A 190 -7.69 6.36 4.21
C GLY A 190 -6.52 5.49 4.61
N MET A 191 -5.37 5.90 4.16
CA MET A 191 -4.10 5.21 4.41
C MET A 191 -3.09 6.17 5.02
N ARG A 192 -2.15 5.59 5.78
CA ARG A 192 -1.05 6.35 6.36
C ARG A 192 -0.02 6.69 5.28
N GLY A 193 0.68 7.80 5.48
CA GLY A 193 1.88 8.14 4.74
C GLY A 193 3.11 7.44 5.29
N LEU A 194 4.23 7.68 4.64
CA LEU A 194 5.54 7.13 5.01
C LEU A 194 6.61 8.22 4.86
N ALA A 195 7.53 8.29 5.82
CA ALA A 195 8.83 8.94 5.67
C ALA A 195 9.90 7.93 6.05
N TYR A 196 10.81 7.62 5.14
CA TYR A 196 11.87 6.63 5.33
C TYR A 196 13.24 7.29 5.20
N LEU A 197 14.05 7.18 6.26
CA LEU A 197 15.32 7.87 6.36
C LEU A 197 16.43 6.92 6.85
N GLU A 198 17.67 7.28 6.51
CA GLU A 198 18.87 6.66 7.06
C GLU A 198 19.66 7.68 7.84
N VAL A 199 20.20 7.28 8.98
CA VAL A 199 21.04 8.11 9.83
C VAL A 199 22.41 7.49 9.95
N GLU A 200 23.45 8.33 9.85
CA GLU A 200 24.86 8.01 10.14
C GLU A 200 25.31 8.84 11.31
N VAL A 201 25.85 8.19 12.33
CA VAL A 201 26.52 8.82 13.47
C VAL A 201 28.01 8.54 13.35
N THR A 202 28.81 9.57 13.17
CA THR A 202 30.27 9.50 13.03
C THR A 202 30.96 10.06 14.29
N GLY A 203 31.83 9.27 14.90
CA GLY A 203 32.67 9.65 16.04
C GLY A 203 34.12 9.90 15.62
N PRO A 204 35.07 9.04 16.04
CA PRO A 204 36.49 9.19 15.67
C PRO A 204 36.68 8.96 14.14
N ASP A 205 37.79 9.44 13.61
CA ASP A 205 38.16 9.34 12.18
C ASP A 205 38.51 7.90 11.74
N LYS A 206 38.69 7.00 12.67
CA LYS A 206 38.99 5.56 12.47
C LYS A 206 38.51 4.75 13.67
N ASP A 207 38.45 3.43 13.49
CA ASP A 207 38.19 2.50 14.58
C ASP A 207 39.32 2.55 15.63
N LEU A 208 38.92 2.60 16.89
CA LEU A 208 39.86 2.73 18.01
C LEU A 208 39.84 1.51 18.92
N HIS A 209 40.97 1.20 19.56
CA HIS A 209 41.06 0.17 20.59
C HIS A 209 40.29 0.59 21.84
N SER A 210 39.21 -0.16 22.19
CA SER A 210 38.34 0.24 23.32
C SER A 210 39.02 0.26 24.68
N GLY A 211 40.06 -0.57 24.88
CA GLY A 211 40.85 -0.54 26.10
C GLY A 211 41.74 0.70 26.28
N HIS A 212 42.12 1.36 25.19
CA HIS A 212 42.93 2.57 25.23
C HIS A 212 42.10 3.85 25.26
N TYR A 213 40.95 3.86 24.59
CA TYR A 213 40.14 5.07 24.37
C TYR A 213 38.76 5.02 25.02
N GLY A 214 38.32 3.84 25.53
CA GLY A 214 37.05 3.68 26.22
C GLY A 214 36.97 4.58 27.46
N GLY A 215 35.83 5.28 27.59
CA GLY A 215 35.65 6.28 28.64
C GLY A 215 36.21 7.69 28.33
N ALA A 216 37.06 7.82 27.29
CA ALA A 216 37.60 9.10 26.85
C ALA A 216 36.92 9.68 25.60
N VAL A 217 36.41 8.81 24.73
CA VAL A 217 35.73 9.23 23.50
C VAL A 217 34.32 8.66 23.42
N VAL A 218 33.45 9.34 22.73
CA VAL A 218 32.06 8.86 22.51
C VAL A 218 32.07 7.69 21.52
N ASN A 219 31.44 6.58 21.91
CA ASN A 219 31.21 5.47 21.00
C ASN A 219 29.95 5.78 20.15
N PRO A 220 30.06 5.83 18.81
CA PRO A 220 28.92 6.13 17.92
C PRO A 220 27.74 5.20 18.08
N ILE A 221 27.93 3.91 18.37
CA ILE A 221 26.85 2.96 18.63
C ILE A 221 26.08 3.35 19.89
N ASN A 222 26.79 3.64 21.00
CA ASN A 222 26.14 4.04 22.25
C ASN A 222 25.40 5.37 22.08
N ALA A 223 25.98 6.32 21.35
CA ALA A 223 25.33 7.58 21.02
C ALA A 223 24.04 7.33 20.18
N LEU A 224 24.12 6.52 19.11
CA LEU A 224 22.98 6.19 18.26
C LEU A 224 21.86 5.51 19.04
N CYS A 225 22.17 4.52 19.88
CA CYS A 225 21.18 3.82 20.72
C CYS A 225 20.47 4.81 21.68
N SER A 226 21.23 5.69 22.35
CA SER A 226 20.66 6.70 23.24
C SER A 226 19.78 7.72 22.50
N MET A 227 20.21 8.14 21.31
CA MET A 227 19.42 9.05 20.46
C MET A 227 18.12 8.39 20.01
N ILE A 228 18.15 7.11 19.59
CA ILE A 228 16.96 6.35 19.21
C ILE A 228 15.99 6.19 20.38
N ASP A 229 16.49 5.81 21.56
CA ASP A 229 15.68 5.64 22.77
C ASP A 229 14.93 6.94 23.13
N SER A 230 15.55 8.09 22.93
CA SER A 230 14.97 9.40 23.20
C SER A 230 13.86 9.82 22.20
N LEU A 231 13.68 9.13 21.08
CA LEU A 231 12.67 9.48 20.06
C LEU A 231 11.24 9.16 20.46
N ILE A 232 11.04 8.33 21.48
CA ILE A 232 9.71 7.93 21.97
C ILE A 232 9.69 8.13 23.49
N ASP A 233 8.67 8.85 23.97
CA ASP A 233 8.49 9.09 25.40
C ASP A 233 7.80 7.92 26.14
N GLU A 234 7.70 8.02 27.45
CA GLU A 234 7.03 7.06 28.33
C GLU A 234 5.54 6.83 28.03
N ASN A 235 4.92 7.71 27.25
CA ASN A 235 3.55 7.62 26.79
C ASN A 235 3.41 7.04 25.38
N GLY A 236 4.55 6.61 24.79
CA GLY A 236 4.60 6.08 23.42
C GLY A 236 4.45 7.15 22.35
N ARG A 237 4.73 8.43 22.68
CA ARG A 237 4.65 9.56 21.73
C ARG A 237 6.03 9.87 21.17
N ILE A 238 6.06 10.21 19.90
CA ILE A 238 7.28 10.66 19.20
C ILE A 238 7.67 12.04 19.74
N THR A 239 8.92 12.19 20.14
CA THR A 239 9.44 13.40 20.78
C THR A 239 9.95 14.46 19.81
N VAL A 240 9.97 14.16 18.50
CA VAL A 240 10.42 15.11 17.46
C VAL A 240 9.58 16.38 17.52
N LYS A 241 10.25 17.52 17.76
CA LYS A 241 9.56 18.81 17.93
C LYS A 241 8.79 19.20 16.67
N GLY A 242 7.48 19.51 16.83
CA GLY A 242 6.58 19.86 15.75
C GLY A 242 5.99 18.67 14.99
N PHE A 243 6.31 17.43 15.38
CA PHE A 243 5.84 16.21 14.71
C PHE A 243 4.31 16.08 14.69
N TYR A 244 3.65 16.50 15.77
CA TYR A 244 2.20 16.38 15.94
C TYR A 244 1.40 17.62 15.51
N ASP A 245 2.06 18.69 15.02
CA ASP A 245 1.38 19.96 14.75
C ASP A 245 0.24 19.83 13.74
N ASP A 246 0.40 18.96 12.75
CA ASP A 246 -0.61 18.72 11.71
C ASP A 246 -1.48 17.48 11.97
N VAL A 247 -1.27 16.78 13.08
CA VAL A 247 -2.06 15.58 13.43
C VAL A 247 -3.44 15.97 13.90
N VAL A 248 -4.47 15.60 13.13
CA VAL A 248 -5.87 15.83 13.49
C VAL A 248 -6.33 14.80 14.51
N ASN A 249 -6.80 15.29 15.65
CA ASN A 249 -7.48 14.44 16.62
C ASN A 249 -8.92 14.18 16.18
N LEU A 250 -9.26 12.92 15.98
CA LEU A 250 -10.61 12.54 15.61
C LEU A 250 -11.61 12.85 16.72
N SER A 251 -12.83 13.21 16.32
CA SER A 251 -13.94 13.37 17.24
C SER A 251 -14.28 12.04 17.93
N ARG A 252 -14.94 12.10 19.11
CA ARG A 252 -15.42 10.89 19.79
C ARG A 252 -16.36 10.06 18.89
N LYS A 253 -17.17 10.70 18.06
CA LYS A 253 -18.08 10.04 17.12
C LYS A 253 -17.31 9.27 16.05
N ASP A 254 -16.27 9.88 15.46
CA ASP A 254 -15.46 9.22 14.44
C ASP A 254 -14.66 8.05 15.01
N ARG A 255 -14.09 8.21 16.22
CA ARG A 255 -13.43 7.10 16.91
C ARG A 255 -14.38 5.94 17.19
N GLN A 256 -15.63 6.22 17.62
CA GLN A 256 -16.65 5.19 17.82
C GLN A 256 -17.03 4.48 16.52
N LEU A 257 -17.08 5.21 15.42
CA LEU A 257 -17.40 4.63 14.11
C LEU A 257 -16.29 3.65 13.64
N LEU A 258 -15.03 4.06 13.72
CA LEU A 258 -13.88 3.20 13.42
C LEU A 258 -13.77 2.01 14.40
N GLY A 259 -14.19 2.22 15.66
CA GLY A 259 -14.23 1.18 16.68
C GLY A 259 -15.33 0.13 16.49
N LYS A 260 -16.20 0.24 15.46
CA LYS A 260 -17.14 -0.82 15.08
C LYS A 260 -16.44 -2.02 14.45
N ALA A 261 -15.21 -1.85 13.94
CA ALA A 261 -14.38 -2.96 13.46
C ALA A 261 -14.13 -3.94 14.63
N PRO A 262 -14.48 -5.21 14.50
CA PRO A 262 -14.22 -6.18 15.55
C PRO A 262 -12.70 -6.35 15.73
N PHE A 263 -12.29 -6.41 17.00
CA PHE A 263 -10.89 -6.62 17.35
C PHE A 263 -10.81 -7.49 18.59
N ASP A 264 -10.38 -8.73 18.42
CA ASP A 264 -10.02 -9.60 19.52
C ASP A 264 -8.53 -9.45 19.83
N LYS A 265 -8.23 -8.84 20.98
CA LYS A 265 -6.86 -8.57 21.40
C LYS A 265 -6.06 -9.87 21.60
N LYS A 266 -6.70 -10.91 22.11
CA LYS A 266 -6.01 -12.18 22.39
C LYS A 266 -5.67 -12.89 21.07
N GLU A 267 -6.65 -13.02 20.19
CA GLU A 267 -6.47 -13.62 18.86
C GLU A 267 -5.37 -12.88 18.07
N TYR A 268 -5.41 -11.55 18.08
CA TYR A 268 -4.38 -10.71 17.42
C TYR A 268 -2.99 -10.95 18.00
N MET A 269 -2.85 -11.00 19.34
CA MET A 269 -1.56 -11.27 19.98
C MET A 269 -1.05 -12.69 19.70
N ASP A 270 -1.95 -13.67 19.71
CA ASP A 270 -1.62 -15.06 19.43
C ASP A 270 -1.18 -15.24 17.96
N SER A 271 -1.84 -14.57 17.00
CA SER A 271 -1.54 -14.66 15.56
C SER A 271 -0.14 -14.15 15.20
N ILE A 272 0.37 -13.15 15.94
CA ILE A 272 1.70 -12.55 15.71
C ILE A 272 2.75 -12.99 16.77
N GLY A 273 2.38 -13.85 17.70
CA GLY A 273 3.29 -14.47 18.68
C GLY A 273 3.83 -13.49 19.73
N VAL A 274 3.10 -12.41 20.08
CA VAL A 274 3.55 -11.42 21.07
C VAL A 274 2.82 -11.58 22.40
N LYS A 275 3.53 -11.25 23.50
CA LYS A 275 2.98 -11.33 24.87
C LYS A 275 2.32 -10.03 25.33
N ALA A 276 2.57 -8.92 24.67
CA ALA A 276 2.03 -7.60 25.00
C ALA A 276 1.97 -6.70 23.77
N LEU A 277 1.03 -5.75 23.77
CA LEU A 277 0.94 -4.68 22.77
C LEU A 277 1.44 -3.37 23.38
N THR A 278 2.13 -2.58 22.58
CA THR A 278 2.69 -1.27 22.95
C THR A 278 2.14 -0.15 22.05
N GLY A 279 2.56 1.07 22.27
CA GLY A 279 2.29 2.25 21.47
C GLY A 279 1.63 3.38 22.26
N GLU A 280 1.18 4.43 21.57
CA GLU A 280 0.69 5.68 22.18
C GLU A 280 -0.46 5.41 23.17
N LYS A 281 -0.30 5.90 24.41
CA LYS A 281 -1.34 5.78 25.47
C LYS A 281 -2.62 6.51 25.09
N GLY A 282 -3.77 5.95 25.47
CA GLY A 282 -5.09 6.52 25.17
C GLY A 282 -5.69 6.13 23.84
N PHE A 283 -5.01 5.26 23.08
CA PHE A 283 -5.48 4.72 21.81
C PHE A 283 -5.49 3.20 21.81
N THR A 284 -6.51 2.61 21.17
CA THR A 284 -6.61 1.16 20.93
C THR A 284 -5.57 0.71 19.91
N PRO A 285 -5.26 -0.60 19.79
CA PRO A 285 -4.36 -1.09 18.75
C PRO A 285 -4.79 -0.70 17.34
N LEU A 286 -6.07 -0.82 16.99
CA LEU A 286 -6.59 -0.40 15.68
C LEU A 286 -6.41 1.10 15.43
N GLU A 287 -6.60 1.93 16.46
CA GLU A 287 -6.34 3.35 16.32
C GLU A 287 -4.85 3.66 16.14
N ARG A 288 -3.96 2.96 16.84
CA ARG A 288 -2.50 3.13 16.69
C ARG A 288 -2.03 2.77 15.28
N THR A 289 -2.60 1.73 14.68
CA THR A 289 -2.21 1.30 13.34
C THR A 289 -2.92 2.07 12.21
N GLY A 290 -4.06 2.70 12.46
CA GLY A 290 -4.86 3.37 11.42
C GLY A 290 -4.88 4.90 11.49
N ILE A 291 -4.91 5.49 12.70
CA ILE A 291 -5.15 6.93 12.89
C ILE A 291 -4.08 7.64 13.72
N ARG A 292 -3.06 6.92 14.16
CA ARG A 292 -1.91 7.52 14.86
C ARG A 292 -0.63 7.28 14.08
N PRO A 293 0.30 8.26 14.12
CA PRO A 293 1.62 8.04 13.55
C PRO A 293 2.44 7.12 14.45
N CYS A 294 3.43 6.45 13.87
CA CYS A 294 4.43 5.71 14.61
C CYS A 294 5.82 5.92 14.02
N LEU A 295 6.86 5.56 14.80
CA LEU A 295 8.25 5.57 14.40
C LEU A 295 8.85 4.21 14.74
N ASP A 296 9.50 3.59 13.76
CA ASP A 296 10.12 2.28 13.89
C ASP A 296 11.55 2.29 13.34
N VAL A 297 12.45 1.58 14.03
CA VAL A 297 13.80 1.32 13.56
C VAL A 297 13.80 0.02 12.76
N ASN A 298 14.00 0.11 11.45
CA ASN A 298 13.94 -1.02 10.52
C ASN A 298 15.27 -1.75 10.37
N GLY A 299 16.37 -1.09 10.74
CA GLY A 299 17.70 -1.67 10.74
C GLY A 299 18.67 -0.81 11.56
N ILE A 300 19.64 -1.45 12.19
CA ILE A 300 20.72 -0.79 12.92
C ILE A 300 22.00 -1.60 12.72
N TRP A 301 23.12 -0.92 12.43
CA TRP A 301 24.40 -1.59 12.26
C TRP A 301 25.58 -0.67 12.59
N GLY A 302 26.73 -1.30 12.85
CA GLY A 302 27.99 -0.65 13.17
C GLY A 302 28.87 -1.55 14.02
N GLY A 303 30.15 -1.21 14.16
CA GLY A 303 31.10 -2.00 14.93
C GLY A 303 31.48 -3.33 14.26
N PHE A 304 31.91 -4.28 15.05
CA PHE A 304 32.37 -5.58 14.59
C PHE A 304 31.24 -6.60 14.70
N THR A 305 30.90 -7.20 13.55
CA THR A 305 29.84 -8.22 13.41
C THR A 305 30.36 -9.57 12.91
N GLY A 306 31.70 -9.70 12.78
CA GLY A 306 32.32 -10.97 12.38
C GLY A 306 32.42 -11.98 13.52
N GLU A 307 32.93 -13.17 13.20
CA GLU A 307 33.14 -14.24 14.18
C GLU A 307 34.19 -13.83 15.24
N GLY A 308 33.93 -14.21 16.48
CA GLY A 308 34.80 -13.94 17.65
C GLY A 308 34.59 -12.56 18.24
N ALA A 309 35.55 -12.12 19.07
CA ALA A 309 35.52 -10.86 19.80
C ALA A 309 36.55 -9.85 19.24
N LYS A 310 36.12 -8.59 19.06
CA LYS A 310 37.00 -7.47 18.73
C LYS A 310 36.71 -6.30 19.65
N THR A 311 37.66 -5.90 20.46
CA THR A 311 37.53 -4.78 21.43
C THR A 311 37.70 -3.44 20.70
N VAL A 312 36.69 -2.96 20.03
CA VAL A 312 36.71 -1.80 19.15
C VAL A 312 35.68 -0.75 19.54
N ILE A 313 36.02 0.52 19.40
CA ILE A 313 35.11 1.65 19.30
C ILE A 313 35.03 1.96 17.80
N PRO A 314 33.91 1.73 17.12
CA PRO A 314 33.84 2.00 15.70
C PRO A 314 33.86 3.48 15.39
N SER A 315 34.28 3.84 14.19
CA SER A 315 34.22 5.21 13.69
C SER A 315 32.82 5.67 13.36
N LYS A 316 31.92 4.75 12.99
CA LYS A 316 30.54 5.04 12.55
C LYS A 316 29.54 4.03 13.07
N ALA A 317 28.28 4.49 13.16
CA ALA A 317 27.10 3.67 13.39
C ALA A 317 25.94 4.19 12.54
N TYR A 318 25.01 3.30 12.15
CA TYR A 318 23.94 3.59 11.22
C TYR A 318 22.60 3.04 11.70
N ALA A 319 21.51 3.70 11.32
CA ALA A 319 20.18 3.13 11.45
C ALA A 319 19.27 3.55 10.29
N LYS A 320 18.36 2.67 9.92
CA LYS A 320 17.22 2.93 9.03
C LYS A 320 15.98 3.14 9.89
N ILE A 321 15.30 4.25 9.67
CA ILE A 321 14.17 4.68 10.50
C ILE A 321 13.02 5.04 9.58
N SER A 322 11.85 4.44 9.84
CA SER A 322 10.61 4.78 9.17
C SER A 322 9.62 5.43 10.12
N MET A 323 8.85 6.38 9.60
CA MET A 323 7.74 6.99 10.31
C MET A 323 6.48 6.80 9.48
N ARG A 324 5.46 6.12 10.03
CA ARG A 324 4.15 6.11 9.43
C ARG A 324 3.43 7.39 9.83
N LEU A 325 2.90 8.10 8.85
CA LEU A 325 2.31 9.43 8.99
C LEU A 325 0.81 9.35 8.84
N VAL A 326 0.07 10.17 9.58
CA VAL A 326 -1.37 10.28 9.39
C VAL A 326 -1.69 11.37 8.36
N PRO A 327 -2.88 11.35 7.75
CA PRO A 327 -3.31 12.40 6.83
C PRO A 327 -3.13 13.80 7.43
N ASN A 328 -2.75 14.76 6.59
CA ASN A 328 -2.30 16.13 6.86
C ASN A 328 -0.84 16.26 7.32
N GLN A 329 -0.15 15.21 7.74
CA GLN A 329 1.30 15.26 7.88
C GLN A 329 1.95 15.15 6.50
N GLU A 330 2.67 16.17 6.09
CA GLU A 330 3.45 16.15 4.85
C GLU A 330 4.79 15.48 5.10
N TYR A 331 5.10 14.41 4.36
CA TYR A 331 6.30 13.59 4.59
C TYR A 331 7.60 14.39 4.48
N SER A 332 7.70 15.33 3.54
CA SER A 332 8.90 16.15 3.37
C SER A 332 9.11 17.12 4.54
N LYS A 333 8.02 17.64 5.14
CA LYS A 333 8.07 18.44 6.36
C LYS A 333 8.53 17.59 7.54
N ILE A 334 7.95 16.42 7.71
CA ILE A 334 8.30 15.50 8.80
C ILE A 334 9.75 15.03 8.70
N SER A 335 10.24 14.68 7.51
CA SER A 335 11.64 14.33 7.25
C SER A 335 12.60 15.45 7.71
N LYS A 336 12.28 16.70 7.37
CA LYS A 336 13.06 17.87 7.79
C LYS A 336 13.03 18.09 9.31
N LEU A 337 11.85 17.94 9.94
CA LEU A 337 11.71 18.05 11.40
C LEU A 337 12.51 16.96 12.11
N PHE A 338 12.40 15.71 11.63
CA PHE A 338 13.18 14.58 12.14
C PHE A 338 14.70 14.86 12.02
N ALA A 339 15.17 15.21 10.83
CA ALA A 339 16.60 15.47 10.60
C ALA A 339 17.15 16.58 11.50
N LYS A 340 16.37 17.66 11.68
CA LYS A 340 16.73 18.77 12.59
C LYS A 340 16.77 18.30 14.03
N HIS A 341 15.75 17.59 14.48
CA HIS A 341 15.66 17.07 15.85
C HIS A 341 16.79 16.09 16.14
N PHE A 342 16.97 15.08 15.26
CA PHE A 342 17.98 14.02 15.45
C PHE A 342 19.40 14.58 15.52
N LYS A 343 19.73 15.59 14.70
CA LYS A 343 20.99 16.33 14.80
C LYS A 343 21.13 17.11 16.12
N SER A 344 20.01 17.65 16.63
CA SER A 344 20.06 18.47 17.87
C SER A 344 20.24 17.68 19.16
N ILE A 345 19.87 16.40 19.17
CA ILE A 345 20.05 15.52 20.33
C ILE A 345 21.39 14.75 20.31
N ALA A 346 22.22 14.97 19.30
CA ALA A 346 23.52 14.35 19.19
C ALA A 346 24.45 14.83 20.35
N PRO A 347 25.10 13.92 21.08
CA PRO A 347 26.04 14.30 22.11
C PRO A 347 27.28 14.97 21.50
N LYS A 348 27.97 15.80 22.28
CA LYS A 348 29.26 16.36 21.89
C LYS A 348 30.24 15.22 21.57
N GLY A 349 30.99 15.34 20.49
CA GLY A 349 31.99 14.34 20.06
C GLY A 349 31.54 13.41 18.96
N VAL A 350 30.30 13.55 18.45
CA VAL A 350 29.85 12.90 17.24
C VAL A 350 29.24 13.91 16.26
N THR A 351 29.21 13.53 14.98
CA THR A 351 28.49 14.24 13.93
C THR A 351 27.39 13.33 13.35
N VAL A 352 26.31 13.94 12.86
CA VAL A 352 25.14 13.20 12.37
C VAL A 352 24.80 13.64 10.95
N LYS A 353 24.78 12.66 10.03
CA LYS A 353 24.17 12.78 8.71
C LYS A 353 22.79 12.12 8.73
N VAL A 354 21.80 12.74 8.11
CA VAL A 354 20.47 12.17 7.89
C VAL A 354 20.19 12.28 6.40
N GLU A 355 19.82 11.16 5.80
CA GLU A 355 19.50 11.03 4.39
C GLU A 355 18.05 10.55 4.24
N GLU A 356 17.26 11.25 3.43
CA GLU A 356 15.92 10.83 3.08
C GLU A 356 16.00 9.86 1.91
N HIS A 357 15.39 8.67 2.04
CA HIS A 357 15.35 7.68 0.97
C HIS A 357 14.11 7.89 0.11
N HIS A 358 12.93 7.71 0.70
CA HIS A 358 11.65 7.88 0.01
C HIS A 358 10.54 8.20 1.03
N GLY A 359 9.41 8.62 0.51
CA GLY A 359 8.23 8.90 1.33
C GLY A 359 7.02 9.24 0.48
N GLY A 360 5.89 9.33 1.14
CA GLY A 360 4.63 9.72 0.52
C GLY A 360 3.64 10.17 1.59
N ASN A 361 2.70 11.02 1.19
CA ASN A 361 1.67 11.51 2.09
C ASN A 361 0.59 10.45 2.32
N GLY A 362 -0.05 10.51 3.46
CA GLY A 362 -1.31 9.81 3.69
C GLY A 362 -2.48 10.54 3.04
N PHE A 363 -3.59 9.85 2.87
CA PHE A 363 -4.81 10.44 2.36
C PHE A 363 -6.05 9.98 3.13
N LEU A 364 -7.14 10.73 2.99
CA LEU A 364 -8.46 10.42 3.55
C LEU A 364 -9.53 10.50 2.47
N ILE A 365 -10.54 9.68 2.65
CA ILE A 365 -11.77 9.66 1.87
C ILE A 365 -12.91 10.04 2.82
N PRO A 366 -13.73 11.05 2.49
CA PRO A 366 -14.87 11.37 3.30
C PRO A 366 -15.91 10.24 3.27
N ILE A 367 -16.27 9.70 4.44
CA ILE A 367 -17.33 8.67 4.55
C ILE A 367 -18.74 9.23 4.24
N SER A 368 -18.85 10.54 4.13
CA SER A 368 -20.06 11.24 3.70
C SER A 368 -20.13 11.48 2.19
N SER A 369 -19.14 11.01 1.42
CA SER A 369 -19.13 11.18 -0.04
C SER A 369 -20.15 10.26 -0.71
N ASP A 370 -20.67 10.71 -1.87
CA ASP A 370 -21.60 9.90 -2.68
C ASP A 370 -20.93 8.60 -3.16
N ALA A 371 -19.63 8.64 -3.43
CA ALA A 371 -18.86 7.46 -3.82
C ALA A 371 -18.79 6.43 -2.68
N TYR A 372 -18.53 6.86 -1.44
CA TYR A 372 -18.59 5.96 -0.29
C TYR A 372 -19.98 5.37 -0.08
N ALA A 373 -21.03 6.19 -0.18
CA ALA A 373 -22.42 5.72 -0.03
C ALA A 373 -22.78 4.69 -1.12
N ALA A 374 -22.35 4.91 -2.38
CA ALA A 374 -22.56 3.97 -3.47
C ALA A 374 -21.82 2.64 -3.25
N ALA A 375 -20.58 2.69 -2.79
CA ALA A 375 -19.79 1.50 -2.45
C ALA A 375 -20.37 0.74 -1.25
N SER A 376 -20.76 1.45 -0.21
CA SER A 376 -21.40 0.86 0.98
C SER A 376 -22.68 0.12 0.60
N LYS A 377 -23.52 0.72 -0.23
CA LYS A 377 -24.74 0.09 -0.72
C LYS A 377 -24.44 -1.16 -1.58
N ALA A 378 -23.46 -1.07 -2.47
CA ALA A 378 -23.05 -2.19 -3.33
C ALA A 378 -22.54 -3.39 -2.52
N ILE A 379 -21.68 -3.13 -1.53
CA ILE A 379 -21.16 -4.17 -0.64
C ILE A 379 -22.28 -4.75 0.22
N THR A 380 -23.16 -3.90 0.78
CA THR A 380 -24.32 -4.37 1.57
C THR A 380 -25.20 -5.33 0.78
N GLU A 381 -25.47 -5.03 -0.50
CA GLU A 381 -26.29 -5.88 -1.36
C GLU A 381 -25.63 -7.25 -1.64
N VAL A 382 -24.30 -7.28 -1.79
CA VAL A 382 -23.55 -8.51 -2.09
C VAL A 382 -23.29 -9.36 -0.86
N TYR A 383 -22.94 -8.71 0.26
CA TYR A 383 -22.53 -9.41 1.50
C TYR A 383 -23.71 -9.60 2.49
N GLY A 384 -24.81 -8.89 2.32
CA GLY A 384 -25.93 -8.88 3.27
C GLY A 384 -25.66 -8.12 4.57
N ILE A 385 -24.52 -7.44 4.67
CA ILE A 385 -24.04 -6.73 5.86
C ILE A 385 -23.45 -5.39 5.43
N GLU A 386 -23.79 -4.33 6.13
CA GLU A 386 -23.22 -2.99 5.90
C GLU A 386 -21.72 -2.99 6.20
N PRO A 387 -20.86 -2.51 5.26
CA PRO A 387 -19.43 -2.46 5.50
C PRO A 387 -19.09 -1.45 6.60
N VAL A 388 -18.08 -1.78 7.40
CA VAL A 388 -17.52 -0.84 8.36
C VAL A 388 -16.43 0.00 7.72
N PRO A 389 -16.32 1.31 8.03
CA PRO A 389 -15.19 2.10 7.59
C PRO A 389 -13.94 1.65 8.33
N SER A 390 -12.85 1.46 7.60
CA SER A 390 -11.54 1.11 8.15
C SER A 390 -10.49 2.13 7.71
N ARG A 391 -9.32 2.09 8.32
CA ARG A 391 -8.15 2.85 7.89
C ARG A 391 -6.95 1.92 7.81
N GLY A 392 -6.31 1.90 6.66
CA GLY A 392 -5.14 1.08 6.41
C GLY A 392 -3.89 1.60 7.12
N GLY A 393 -3.12 0.67 7.66
CA GLY A 393 -1.80 0.97 8.24
C GLY A 393 -0.69 1.09 7.20
N GLY A 394 -0.85 0.48 6.04
CA GLY A 394 0.05 0.57 4.89
C GLY A 394 -0.03 1.91 4.18
N SER A 395 0.71 2.05 3.08
CA SER A 395 0.77 3.28 2.30
C SER A 395 0.81 2.92 0.81
N ILE A 396 -0.10 3.47 0.04
CA ILE A 396 -0.04 3.53 -1.42
C ILE A 396 0.24 4.99 -1.75
N ALA A 397 1.54 5.35 -1.74
CA ALA A 397 1.98 6.74 -1.79
C ALA A 397 1.49 7.49 -3.03
N ILE A 398 1.41 6.81 -4.17
CA ILE A 398 0.97 7.38 -5.43
C ILE A 398 -0.48 7.88 -5.38
N LEU A 399 -1.36 7.26 -4.59
CA LEU A 399 -2.76 7.70 -4.50
C LEU A 399 -2.89 9.10 -3.91
N ALA A 400 -2.03 9.46 -2.94
CA ALA A 400 -1.99 10.83 -2.41
C ALA A 400 -1.53 11.84 -3.47
N GLU A 401 -0.54 11.48 -4.31
CA GLU A 401 -0.11 12.32 -5.43
C GLU A 401 -1.20 12.45 -6.50
N MET A 402 -1.89 11.35 -6.83
CA MET A 402 -3.01 11.35 -7.77
C MET A 402 -4.17 12.22 -7.27
N GLN A 403 -4.55 12.09 -5.98
CA GLN A 403 -5.57 12.94 -5.35
C GLN A 403 -5.25 14.42 -5.51
N GLN A 404 -4.01 14.82 -5.21
CA GLN A 404 -3.57 16.21 -5.35
C GLN A 404 -3.52 16.66 -6.81
N ALA A 405 -3.00 15.82 -7.70
CA ALA A 405 -2.80 16.16 -9.10
C ALA A 405 -4.11 16.24 -9.88
N LEU A 406 -5.03 15.30 -9.65
CA LEU A 406 -6.29 15.16 -10.38
C LEU A 406 -7.46 15.84 -9.66
N LYS A 407 -7.31 16.19 -8.38
CA LYS A 407 -8.35 16.76 -7.51
C LYS A 407 -9.58 15.84 -7.41
N ALA A 408 -9.34 14.54 -7.44
CA ALA A 408 -10.33 13.48 -7.31
C ALA A 408 -9.97 12.58 -6.14
N ASP A 409 -10.94 12.23 -5.31
CA ASP A 409 -10.70 11.38 -4.15
C ASP A 409 -10.53 9.92 -4.59
N PRO A 410 -9.56 9.17 -4.01
CA PRO A 410 -9.50 7.73 -4.20
C PRO A 410 -10.58 7.03 -3.34
N LEU A 411 -11.26 6.05 -3.90
CA LEU A 411 -12.18 5.15 -3.19
C LEU A 411 -11.59 3.73 -3.19
N LEU A 412 -11.33 3.17 -2.01
CA LEU A 412 -10.68 1.86 -1.89
C LEU A 412 -11.71 0.78 -1.54
N MET A 413 -12.04 -0.03 -2.54
CA MET A 413 -12.93 -1.19 -2.43
C MET A 413 -12.10 -2.48 -2.55
N GLY A 414 -11.25 -2.77 -1.57
CA GLY A 414 -10.43 -3.98 -1.56
C GLY A 414 -11.22 -5.22 -1.15
N PHE A 415 -10.85 -6.37 -1.70
CA PHE A 415 -11.51 -7.66 -1.48
C PHE A 415 -10.55 -8.76 -1.01
N GLY A 416 -9.26 -8.46 -0.90
CA GLY A 416 -8.26 -9.32 -0.29
C GLY A 416 -8.54 -9.56 1.20
N LEU A 417 -7.97 -10.62 1.75
CA LEU A 417 -8.04 -10.97 3.17
C LEU A 417 -6.64 -11.19 3.73
N GLU A 418 -6.47 -11.05 5.04
CA GLU A 418 -5.17 -11.28 5.70
C GLU A 418 -4.62 -12.69 5.43
N ARG A 419 -5.51 -13.69 5.32
CA ARG A 419 -5.14 -15.09 5.01
C ARG A 419 -4.55 -15.29 3.61
N ASP A 420 -4.69 -14.32 2.71
CA ASP A 420 -4.27 -14.44 1.31
C ASP A 420 -2.75 -14.31 1.14
N THR A 421 -2.04 -14.00 2.24
CA THR A 421 -0.57 -14.02 2.33
C THR A 421 0.14 -13.23 1.23
N ILE A 422 -0.38 -12.03 0.90
CA ILE A 422 0.27 -11.12 -0.06
C ILE A 422 1.74 -10.88 0.34
N HIS A 423 2.62 -10.67 -0.64
CA HIS A 423 4.08 -10.55 -0.48
C HIS A 423 4.78 -11.80 0.10
N SER A 424 4.07 -12.90 0.31
CA SER A 424 4.61 -14.15 0.87
C SER A 424 4.45 -15.32 -0.09
N PRO A 425 5.16 -16.45 0.10
CA PRO A 425 4.89 -17.68 -0.62
C PRO A 425 3.44 -18.16 -0.43
N ASN A 426 2.90 -18.80 -1.45
CA ASN A 426 1.51 -19.29 -1.51
C ASN A 426 0.45 -18.18 -1.44
N GLU A 427 0.76 -17.01 -1.99
CA GLU A 427 -0.25 -15.97 -2.20
C GLU A 427 -1.48 -16.56 -2.87
N SER A 428 -2.65 -16.17 -2.37
CA SER A 428 -3.91 -16.72 -2.83
C SER A 428 -5.01 -15.65 -2.89
N PHE A 429 -6.08 -15.96 -3.62
CA PHE A 429 -7.28 -15.15 -3.63
C PHE A 429 -8.52 -16.05 -3.59
N LEU A 430 -9.34 -15.89 -2.55
CA LEU A 430 -10.56 -16.68 -2.41
C LEU A 430 -11.52 -16.42 -3.57
N LEU A 431 -12.01 -17.50 -4.19
CA LEU A 431 -13.00 -17.42 -5.26
C LEU A 431 -14.29 -16.71 -4.82
N SER A 432 -14.71 -16.91 -3.57
CA SER A 432 -15.87 -16.21 -3.00
C SER A 432 -15.66 -14.69 -3.02
N GLN A 433 -14.47 -14.21 -2.62
CA GLN A 433 -14.13 -12.79 -2.63
C GLN A 433 -13.96 -12.25 -4.05
N PHE A 434 -13.30 -12.99 -4.92
CA PHE A 434 -13.13 -12.63 -6.32
C PHE A 434 -14.48 -12.38 -7.03
N PHE A 435 -15.44 -13.28 -6.89
CA PHE A 435 -16.76 -13.09 -7.52
C PHE A 435 -17.64 -12.06 -6.81
N LYS A 436 -17.58 -11.98 -5.47
CA LYS A 436 -18.24 -10.91 -4.72
C LYS A 436 -17.67 -9.54 -5.09
N GLY A 437 -16.36 -9.45 -5.31
CA GLY A 437 -15.69 -8.24 -5.76
C GLY A 437 -16.22 -7.76 -7.11
N MET A 438 -16.26 -8.63 -8.12
CA MET A 438 -16.84 -8.30 -9.43
C MET A 438 -18.28 -7.77 -9.31
N ARG A 439 -19.10 -8.42 -8.48
CA ARG A 439 -20.51 -8.01 -8.26
C ARG A 439 -20.58 -6.66 -7.57
N SER A 440 -19.79 -6.45 -6.53
CA SER A 440 -19.76 -5.19 -5.77
C SER A 440 -19.30 -4.02 -6.65
N ILE A 441 -18.30 -4.23 -7.50
CA ILE A 441 -17.82 -3.22 -8.44
C ILE A 441 -18.91 -2.88 -9.48
N ALA A 442 -19.58 -3.88 -10.06
CA ALA A 442 -20.65 -3.62 -11.00
C ALA A 442 -21.82 -2.84 -10.36
N LEU A 443 -22.21 -3.21 -9.14
CA LEU A 443 -23.25 -2.51 -8.38
C LEU A 443 -22.80 -1.11 -7.91
N PHE A 444 -21.52 -0.89 -7.66
CA PHE A 444 -20.99 0.45 -7.41
C PHE A 444 -21.33 1.38 -8.58
N TYR A 445 -21.05 0.98 -9.81
CA TYR A 445 -21.39 1.78 -10.99
C TYR A 445 -22.91 1.99 -11.18
N GLU A 446 -23.74 1.04 -10.75
CA GLU A 446 -25.20 1.21 -10.81
C GLU A 446 -25.70 2.20 -9.73
N ASN A 447 -25.01 2.31 -8.59
CA ASN A 447 -25.38 3.15 -7.44
C ASN A 447 -24.75 4.54 -7.45
N PHE A 448 -23.55 4.70 -8.02
CA PHE A 448 -22.83 5.97 -8.12
C PHE A 448 -23.56 6.88 -9.13
N ARG A 449 -23.73 8.17 -8.77
CA ARG A 449 -24.49 9.13 -9.56
C ARG A 449 -23.72 10.44 -9.78
#